data_8aa15b2a7a8da38568649a1c5ad185e2
#
_entry.id   8aa15b2a7a8da38568649a1c5ad185e2
#
_cell.length_a   1.000
_cell.length_b   1.000
_cell.length_c   1.000
_cell.angle_alpha   90.00
_cell.angle_beta   90.00
_cell.angle_gamma   90.00
#
_symmetry.space_group_name_H-M   'P 1'
#
loop_
_entity.id
_entity.type
_entity.pdbx_description
1 polymer ?
#
loop_
_entity_poly.entity_id
_entity_poly.type
_entity_poly.pdbx_seq_one_letter_code
_entity_poly.pdbx_strand_id
1 'polypeptide(L)'
;MFATHFFENMILNTFRDMTAVGIGNLFVGLFVTSPTDTGSAGLEVAYTGYARQPVSFTIPYEESGGIGIRNTTDMIWAAAPADVGIVRYVGVFDTQTIGAGNMLLYGELNIPLDVRAGQQPSIYEGEMLYFALGAYSARLKTDMLNVLRGQNLNGFNPFMALFDGDPEGAGVELSGGAYARPALTFGTPAIQVGGHTLISNTAVARFPMPTTPWGNWAFQGIMDAPTGGNLMVSSINPRPEVIQRGYVPVVPVANARVSLH
;
A
#
# COMPACT_ATOMS: atom_id res chain seq x y z
N MET A 1 3.59 0.16 -11.50
CA MET A 1 2.70 1.30 -11.12
C MET A 1 3.00 1.68 -9.68
N PHE A 2 2.65 2.90 -9.28
CA PHE A 2 2.87 3.46 -7.94
C PHE A 2 1.52 3.85 -7.33
N ALA A 3 1.42 3.82 -6.00
CA ALA A 3 0.28 4.39 -5.27
C ALA A 3 0.34 5.92 -5.30
N THR A 4 -0.81 6.57 -5.28
CA THR A 4 -0.89 8.01 -5.07
C THR A 4 -1.00 8.32 -3.57
N HIS A 5 -0.73 9.56 -3.18
CA HIS A 5 -0.93 10.02 -1.80
C HIS A 5 -2.36 9.79 -1.29
N PHE A 6 -3.36 9.85 -2.16
CA PHE A 6 -4.75 9.54 -1.79
C PHE A 6 -4.89 8.08 -1.33
N PHE A 7 -4.40 7.14 -2.14
CA PHE A 7 -4.47 5.71 -1.82
C PHE A 7 -3.60 5.35 -0.61
N GLU A 8 -2.38 5.91 -0.54
CA GLU A 8 -1.48 5.75 0.60
C GLU A 8 -2.14 6.21 1.91
N ASN A 9 -2.73 7.41 1.92
CA ASN A 9 -3.44 7.95 3.07
C ASN A 9 -4.60 7.04 3.50
N MET A 10 -5.36 6.52 2.54
CA MET A 10 -6.48 5.62 2.81
C MET A 10 -6.01 4.34 3.50
N ILE A 11 -4.94 3.72 3.02
CA ILE A 11 -4.38 2.51 3.61
C ILE A 11 -3.75 2.78 4.98
N LEU A 12 -2.93 3.84 5.11
CA LEU A 12 -2.27 4.14 6.38
C LEU A 12 -3.24 4.51 7.50
N ASN A 13 -4.41 5.07 7.17
CA ASN A 13 -5.45 5.34 8.15
C ASN A 13 -6.05 4.07 8.78
N THR A 14 -5.89 2.88 8.17
CA THR A 14 -6.34 1.63 8.80
C THR A 14 -5.58 1.30 10.09
N PHE A 15 -4.34 1.77 10.24
CA PHE A 15 -3.56 1.69 11.48
C PHE A 15 -4.06 2.64 12.59
N ARG A 16 -5.11 3.42 12.31
CA ARG A 16 -5.78 4.36 13.21
C ARG A 16 -7.25 3.99 13.44
N ASP A 17 -7.58 2.72 13.24
CA ASP A 17 -8.95 2.17 13.35
C ASP A 17 -9.95 2.80 12.36
N MET A 18 -9.47 3.27 11.19
CA MET A 18 -10.31 3.82 10.12
C MET A 18 -10.37 2.83 8.97
N THR A 19 -11.57 2.47 8.53
CA THR A 19 -11.75 1.53 7.41
C THR A 19 -11.41 2.19 6.08
N ALA A 20 -10.53 1.55 5.30
CA ALA A 20 -10.37 1.84 3.88
C ALA A 20 -11.52 1.16 3.12
N VAL A 21 -12.44 1.97 2.59
CA VAL A 21 -13.60 1.47 1.86
C VAL A 21 -13.15 0.94 0.50
N GLY A 22 -13.59 -0.25 0.14
CA GLY A 22 -13.28 -0.87 -1.14
C GLY A 22 -13.82 -0.09 -2.33
N ILE A 23 -13.00 0.05 -3.37
CA ILE A 23 -13.32 0.79 -4.60
C ILE A 23 -13.48 -0.22 -5.72
N GLY A 24 -14.74 -0.61 -6.02
CA GLY A 24 -15.05 -1.64 -7.02
C GLY A 24 -15.24 -1.12 -8.44
N ASN A 25 -15.46 0.19 -8.62
CA ASN A 25 -15.62 0.81 -9.94
C ASN A 25 -14.37 1.63 -10.25
N LEU A 26 -13.47 1.05 -11.03
CA LEU A 26 -12.20 1.64 -11.40
C LEU A 26 -12.14 1.94 -12.89
N PHE A 27 -11.43 3.01 -13.23
CA PHE A 27 -11.29 3.49 -14.61
C PHE A 27 -9.84 3.86 -14.90
N VAL A 28 -9.38 3.56 -16.12
CA VAL A 28 -8.03 3.89 -16.59
C VAL A 28 -8.08 5.08 -17.53
N GLY A 29 -7.28 6.10 -17.21
CA GLY A 29 -6.98 7.22 -18.09
C GLY A 29 -5.57 7.13 -18.66
N LEU A 30 -5.41 7.64 -19.89
CA LEU A 30 -4.15 7.70 -20.63
C LEU A 30 -3.49 9.07 -20.48
N PHE A 31 -2.17 9.12 -20.30
CA PHE A 31 -1.42 10.34 -20.08
C PHE A 31 -0.22 10.46 -21.00
N VAL A 32 0.01 11.65 -21.54
CA VAL A 32 1.20 11.99 -22.32
C VAL A 32 2.40 12.28 -21.40
N THR A 33 2.15 12.95 -20.28
CA THR A 33 3.15 13.26 -19.24
C THR A 33 2.73 12.64 -17.91
N SER A 34 3.70 12.36 -17.03
CA SER A 34 3.44 11.71 -15.75
C SER A 34 2.42 12.49 -14.89
N PRO A 35 1.36 11.83 -14.40
CA PRO A 35 0.39 12.46 -13.51
C PRO A 35 0.91 12.71 -12.09
N THR A 36 2.02 12.10 -11.68
CA THR A 36 2.66 12.17 -10.36
C THR A 36 1.78 11.66 -9.20
N ASP A 37 2.34 11.63 -7.99
CA ASP A 37 1.70 11.12 -6.76
C ASP A 37 0.44 11.91 -6.36
N THR A 38 0.36 13.18 -6.77
CA THR A 38 -0.79 14.02 -6.43
C THR A 38 -2.01 13.76 -7.30
N GLY A 39 -1.82 13.08 -8.45
CA GLY A 39 -2.87 12.86 -9.44
C GLY A 39 -3.34 14.13 -10.16
N SER A 40 -2.72 15.28 -9.88
CA SER A 40 -3.12 16.59 -10.42
C SER A 40 -2.16 17.14 -11.47
N ALA A 41 -0.97 16.57 -11.58
CA ALA A 41 -0.02 16.86 -12.66
C ALA A 41 -0.26 15.90 -13.83
N GLY A 42 0.37 16.20 -14.95
CA GLY A 42 0.26 15.39 -16.15
C GLY A 42 -0.87 15.82 -17.08
N LEU A 43 -0.69 15.49 -18.33
CA LEU A 43 -1.67 15.80 -19.38
C LEU A 43 -2.43 14.52 -19.72
N GLU A 44 -3.67 14.40 -19.22
CA GLU A 44 -4.57 13.33 -19.62
C GLU A 44 -4.98 13.55 -21.09
N VAL A 45 -5.03 12.48 -21.85
CA VAL A 45 -5.45 12.51 -23.25
C VAL A 45 -6.88 13.04 -23.34
N ALA A 46 -7.13 13.92 -24.31
CA ALA A 46 -8.45 14.49 -24.54
C ALA A 46 -8.68 14.63 -26.06
N TYR A 47 -9.66 13.89 -26.57
CA TYR A 47 -10.17 14.03 -27.95
C TYR A 47 -11.65 13.64 -28.00
N THR A 48 -12.32 13.99 -29.08
CA THR A 48 -13.75 13.65 -29.24
C THR A 48 -13.95 12.13 -29.22
N GLY A 49 -14.72 11.63 -28.27
CA GLY A 49 -14.97 10.21 -28.06
C GLY A 49 -14.01 9.55 -27.06
N TYR A 50 -12.99 10.24 -26.55
CA TYR A 50 -12.18 9.73 -25.47
C TYR A 50 -12.99 9.68 -24.16
N ALA A 51 -12.86 8.55 -23.45
CA ALA A 51 -13.36 8.38 -22.09
C ALA A 51 -12.44 7.39 -21.36
N ARG A 52 -12.27 7.59 -20.05
CA ARG A 52 -11.59 6.59 -19.22
C ARG A 52 -12.28 5.24 -19.34
N GLN A 53 -11.52 4.17 -19.50
CA GLN A 53 -12.04 2.82 -19.69
C GLN A 53 -12.18 2.11 -18.35
N PRO A 54 -13.28 1.35 -18.13
CA PRO A 54 -13.43 0.57 -16.91
C PRO A 54 -12.35 -0.51 -16.83
N VAL A 55 -11.89 -0.81 -15.60
CA VAL A 55 -10.92 -1.87 -15.32
C VAL A 55 -11.34 -2.68 -14.13
N SER A 56 -11.09 -3.99 -14.21
CA SER A 56 -11.18 -4.93 -13.10
C SER A 56 -9.85 -5.66 -12.94
N PHE A 57 -9.55 -6.10 -11.71
CA PHE A 57 -8.30 -6.76 -11.40
C PHE A 57 -8.51 -8.22 -10.94
N THR A 58 -7.50 -9.06 -11.20
CA THR A 58 -7.42 -10.43 -10.66
C THR A 58 -7.47 -10.43 -9.14
N ILE A 59 -7.75 -11.58 -8.54
CA ILE A 59 -7.42 -11.78 -7.13
C ILE A 59 -5.92 -11.57 -6.94
N PRO A 60 -5.47 -11.04 -5.78
CA PRO A 60 -4.04 -10.94 -5.49
C PRO A 60 -3.37 -12.31 -5.54
N TYR A 61 -2.22 -12.39 -6.17
CA TYR A 61 -1.45 -13.63 -6.31
C TYR A 61 0.05 -13.34 -6.19
N GLU A 62 0.79 -14.39 -5.79
CA GLU A 62 2.25 -14.30 -5.72
C GLU A 62 2.86 -14.40 -7.11
N GLU A 63 3.79 -13.49 -7.41
CA GLU A 63 4.62 -13.48 -8.60
C GLU A 63 6.04 -13.05 -8.22
N SER A 64 7.00 -13.15 -9.14
CA SER A 64 8.44 -12.91 -8.89
C SER A 64 8.80 -11.54 -8.30
N GLY A 65 7.88 -10.59 -8.27
CA GLY A 65 8.06 -9.26 -7.66
C GLY A 65 7.33 -9.07 -6.32
N GLY A 66 6.60 -10.09 -5.84
CA GLY A 66 5.78 -10.04 -4.64
C GLY A 66 4.31 -10.34 -4.90
N ILE A 67 3.40 -9.81 -4.08
CA ILE A 67 1.97 -9.98 -4.26
C ILE A 67 1.44 -8.88 -5.18
N GLY A 68 0.79 -9.27 -6.28
CA GLY A 68 0.33 -8.36 -7.33
C GLY A 68 -1.08 -8.66 -7.83
N ILE A 69 -1.59 -7.76 -8.67
CA ILE A 69 -2.84 -7.87 -9.43
C ILE A 69 -2.61 -7.45 -10.87
N ARG A 70 -3.38 -8.01 -11.81
CA ARG A 70 -3.37 -7.64 -13.23
C ARG A 70 -4.79 -7.29 -13.69
N ASN A 71 -4.92 -6.47 -14.74
CA ASN A 71 -6.22 -6.26 -15.38
C ASN A 71 -6.75 -7.55 -16.00
N THR A 72 -8.08 -7.74 -15.92
CA THR A 72 -8.76 -8.97 -16.36
C THR A 72 -9.51 -8.80 -17.67
N THR A 73 -9.47 -7.62 -18.28
CA THR A 73 -10.17 -7.30 -19.51
C THR A 73 -9.35 -6.35 -20.36
N ASP A 74 -9.55 -6.40 -21.67
CA ASP A 74 -9.01 -5.42 -22.62
C ASP A 74 -9.65 -4.05 -22.36
N MET A 75 -8.83 -3.02 -22.43
CA MET A 75 -9.25 -1.62 -22.40
C MET A 75 -8.99 -1.02 -23.78
N ILE A 76 -10.05 -0.66 -24.50
CA ILE A 76 -10.00 -0.18 -25.87
C ILE A 76 -10.67 1.19 -25.92
N TRP A 77 -9.90 2.22 -26.27
CA TRP A 77 -10.41 3.58 -26.42
C TRP A 77 -10.97 3.81 -27.82
N ALA A 78 -11.80 4.81 -27.98
CA ALA A 78 -12.26 5.24 -29.30
C ALA A 78 -11.08 5.66 -30.20
N ALA A 79 -11.21 5.49 -31.52
CA ALA A 79 -10.20 5.93 -32.45
C ALA A 79 -9.97 7.45 -32.35
N ALA A 80 -8.71 7.87 -32.30
CA ALA A 80 -8.35 9.27 -32.20
C ALA A 80 -8.66 10.00 -33.54
N PRO A 81 -9.40 11.12 -33.52
CA PRO A 81 -9.72 11.86 -34.76
C PRO A 81 -8.53 12.63 -35.33
N ALA A 82 -7.49 12.84 -34.51
CA ALA A 82 -6.24 13.52 -34.86
C ALA A 82 -5.08 12.92 -34.10
N ASP A 83 -3.84 13.24 -34.48
CA ASP A 83 -2.66 12.80 -33.77
C ASP A 83 -2.65 13.31 -32.32
N VAL A 84 -2.52 12.41 -31.37
CA VAL A 84 -2.34 12.68 -29.94
C VAL A 84 -0.85 12.70 -29.57
N GLY A 85 -0.06 11.86 -30.26
CA GLY A 85 1.34 11.64 -29.97
C GLY A 85 1.58 10.42 -29.09
N ILE A 86 2.70 10.40 -28.37
CA ILE A 86 3.12 9.25 -27.58
C ILE A 86 2.50 9.32 -26.18
N VAL A 87 1.62 8.38 -25.90
CA VAL A 87 1.08 8.12 -24.55
C VAL A 87 2.07 7.23 -23.80
N ARG A 88 2.56 7.68 -22.66
CA ARG A 88 3.58 6.98 -21.88
C ARG A 88 3.09 6.49 -20.53
N TYR A 89 2.02 7.09 -19.98
CA TYR A 89 1.59 6.84 -18.62
C TYR A 89 0.10 6.51 -18.57
N VAL A 90 -0.27 5.82 -17.50
CA VAL A 90 -1.66 5.53 -17.15
C VAL A 90 -1.93 5.96 -15.71
N GLY A 91 -3.18 6.29 -15.44
CA GLY A 91 -3.71 6.51 -14.10
C GLY A 91 -4.97 5.68 -13.88
N VAL A 92 -5.13 5.11 -12.67
CA VAL A 92 -6.33 4.39 -12.24
C VAL A 92 -7.14 5.30 -11.33
N PHE A 93 -8.42 5.48 -11.63
CA PHE A 93 -9.32 6.43 -10.98
C PHE A 93 -10.55 5.74 -10.41
N ASP A 94 -11.17 6.37 -9.41
CA ASP A 94 -12.48 5.99 -8.84
C ASP A 94 -13.67 6.56 -9.63
N THR A 95 -13.43 7.28 -10.72
CA THR A 95 -14.47 7.87 -11.56
C THR A 95 -14.09 7.87 -13.04
N GLN A 96 -15.11 7.73 -13.90
CA GLN A 96 -14.97 7.86 -15.37
C GLN A 96 -14.83 9.33 -15.81
N THR A 97 -15.29 10.28 -15.00
CA THR A 97 -15.31 11.70 -15.36
C THR A 97 -13.88 12.27 -15.38
N ILE A 98 -13.44 12.77 -16.54
CA ILE A 98 -12.16 13.44 -16.71
C ILE A 98 -12.12 14.71 -15.84
N GLY A 99 -11.01 14.92 -15.15
CA GLY A 99 -10.83 16.07 -14.25
C GLY A 99 -11.54 15.95 -12.90
N ALA A 100 -12.18 14.80 -12.61
CA ALA A 100 -12.86 14.55 -11.33
C ALA A 100 -12.40 13.23 -10.70
N GLY A 101 -12.80 13.02 -9.43
CA GLY A 101 -12.45 11.85 -8.62
C GLY A 101 -11.01 11.83 -8.16
N ASN A 102 -10.62 10.70 -7.59
CA ASN A 102 -9.28 10.49 -7.07
C ASN A 102 -8.54 9.52 -7.97
N MET A 103 -7.29 9.83 -8.26
CA MET A 103 -6.36 8.86 -8.81
C MET A 103 -5.81 8.01 -7.68
N LEU A 104 -5.84 6.69 -7.86
CA LEU A 104 -5.40 5.71 -6.87
C LEU A 104 -3.99 5.21 -7.17
N LEU A 105 -3.77 4.87 -8.44
CA LEU A 105 -2.50 4.37 -8.95
C LEU A 105 -2.11 5.13 -10.20
N TYR A 106 -0.81 5.24 -10.46
CA TYR A 106 -0.27 5.74 -11.71
C TYR A 106 1.00 4.96 -12.09
N GLY A 107 1.40 5.05 -13.34
CA GLY A 107 2.62 4.42 -13.77
C GLY A 107 2.93 4.60 -15.24
N GLU A 108 4.15 4.28 -15.60
CA GLU A 108 4.59 4.26 -16.99
C GLU A 108 4.13 2.97 -17.67
N LEU A 109 3.73 3.06 -18.92
CA LEU A 109 3.47 1.91 -19.78
C LEU A 109 4.78 1.22 -20.13
N ASN A 110 4.81 -0.11 -20.08
CA ASN A 110 5.98 -0.88 -20.51
C ASN A 110 6.27 -0.64 -22.00
N ILE A 111 5.22 -0.45 -22.79
CA ILE A 111 5.29 -0.12 -24.22
C ILE A 111 4.47 1.15 -24.43
N PRO A 112 5.11 2.30 -24.73
CA PRO A 112 4.39 3.53 -25.06
C PRO A 112 3.49 3.36 -26.31
N LEU A 113 2.32 3.99 -26.28
CA LEU A 113 1.36 3.97 -27.40
C LEU A 113 1.57 5.21 -28.28
N ASP A 114 1.94 5.02 -29.55
CA ASP A 114 1.96 6.12 -30.55
C ASP A 114 0.56 6.27 -31.13
N VAL A 115 -0.20 7.24 -30.64
CA VAL A 115 -1.62 7.43 -30.97
C VAL A 115 -1.76 8.45 -32.09
N ARG A 116 -2.00 7.97 -33.32
CA ARG A 116 -2.19 8.79 -34.51
C ARG A 116 -3.66 8.83 -34.92
N ALA A 117 -3.97 9.76 -35.82
CA ALA A 117 -5.31 9.89 -36.40
C ALA A 117 -5.80 8.54 -36.96
N GLY A 118 -7.00 8.16 -36.61
CA GLY A 118 -7.64 6.88 -36.98
C GLY A 118 -7.21 5.67 -36.17
N GLN A 119 -6.19 5.78 -35.31
CA GLN A 119 -5.76 4.68 -34.45
C GLN A 119 -6.58 4.58 -33.16
N GLN A 120 -6.79 3.35 -32.72
CA GLN A 120 -7.53 2.99 -31.53
C GLN A 120 -6.53 2.53 -30.44
N PRO A 121 -6.26 3.35 -29.41
CA PRO A 121 -5.38 2.92 -28.33
C PRO A 121 -5.99 1.72 -27.60
N SER A 122 -5.15 0.78 -27.18
CA SER A 122 -5.57 -0.41 -26.42
C SER A 122 -4.51 -0.84 -25.43
N ILE A 123 -4.96 -1.37 -24.31
CA ILE A 123 -4.17 -2.11 -23.32
C ILE A 123 -4.90 -3.43 -23.12
N TYR A 124 -4.23 -4.54 -23.42
CA TYR A 124 -4.85 -5.85 -23.39
C TYR A 124 -4.86 -6.45 -21.97
N GLU A 125 -5.66 -7.50 -21.79
CA GLU A 125 -5.72 -8.27 -20.55
C GLU A 125 -4.32 -8.70 -20.11
N GLY A 126 -4.02 -8.50 -18.81
CA GLY A 126 -2.75 -8.86 -18.19
C GLY A 126 -1.58 -7.90 -18.42
N GLU A 127 -1.71 -6.89 -19.28
CA GLU A 127 -0.62 -5.94 -19.56
C GLU A 127 -0.40 -4.91 -18.45
N MET A 128 -1.43 -4.60 -17.64
CA MET A 128 -1.30 -3.76 -16.46
C MET A 128 -1.04 -4.62 -15.23
N LEU A 129 0.11 -4.42 -14.59
CA LEU A 129 0.51 -5.11 -13.38
C LEU A 129 0.81 -4.10 -12.27
N TYR A 130 0.24 -4.34 -11.10
CA TYR A 130 0.56 -3.62 -9.88
C TYR A 130 0.93 -4.57 -8.75
N PHE A 131 2.05 -4.29 -8.08
CA PHE A 131 2.49 -4.99 -6.88
C PHE A 131 2.31 -4.13 -5.63
N ALA A 132 1.88 -4.74 -4.54
CA ALA A 132 2.01 -4.15 -3.22
C ALA A 132 3.45 -4.37 -2.72
N LEU A 133 4.22 -3.30 -2.70
CA LEU A 133 5.63 -3.29 -2.28
C LEU A 133 5.78 -2.87 -0.82
N GLY A 134 6.97 -3.08 -0.25
CA GLY A 134 7.34 -2.65 1.09
C GLY A 134 7.40 -3.77 2.13
N ALA A 135 7.75 -3.41 3.35
CA ALA A 135 7.92 -4.31 4.50
C ALA A 135 6.57 -4.70 5.17
N TYR A 136 5.53 -4.86 4.35
CA TYR A 136 4.21 -5.31 4.80
C TYR A 136 4.13 -6.82 4.75
N SER A 137 3.33 -7.39 5.67
CA SER A 137 3.02 -8.81 5.63
C SER A 137 2.29 -9.20 4.33
N ALA A 138 2.44 -10.43 3.91
CA ALA A 138 1.70 -10.97 2.75
C ALA A 138 0.19 -10.77 2.92
N ARG A 139 -0.32 -10.89 4.14
CA ARG A 139 -1.72 -10.62 4.48
C ARG A 139 -2.09 -9.17 4.18
N LEU A 140 -1.37 -8.18 4.71
CA LEU A 140 -1.70 -6.77 4.49
C LEU A 140 -1.58 -6.38 3.02
N LYS A 141 -0.56 -6.87 2.31
CA LYS A 141 -0.42 -6.68 0.86
C LYS A 141 -1.65 -7.17 0.10
N THR A 142 -2.12 -8.37 0.42
CA THR A 142 -3.34 -8.95 -0.17
C THR A 142 -4.57 -8.09 0.13
N ASP A 143 -4.74 -7.66 1.37
CA ASP A 143 -5.89 -6.86 1.80
C ASP A 143 -5.88 -5.46 1.13
N MET A 144 -4.71 -4.81 1.00
CA MET A 144 -4.55 -3.55 0.28
C MET A 144 -4.97 -3.66 -1.19
N LEU A 145 -4.55 -4.73 -1.87
CA LEU A 145 -4.91 -4.97 -3.27
C LEU A 145 -6.40 -5.28 -3.43
N ASN A 146 -7.01 -5.93 -2.44
CA ASN A 146 -8.44 -6.20 -2.43
C ASN A 146 -9.29 -4.94 -2.30
N VAL A 147 -8.76 -3.83 -1.75
CA VAL A 147 -9.44 -2.52 -1.76
C VAL A 147 -9.73 -2.07 -3.19
N LEU A 148 -8.80 -2.28 -4.12
CA LEU A 148 -8.97 -2.00 -5.56
C LEU A 148 -9.94 -2.95 -6.26
N ARG A 149 -10.48 -3.95 -5.54
CA ARG A 149 -11.47 -4.93 -6.00
C ARG A 149 -12.81 -4.76 -5.28
N GLY A 150 -13.01 -3.64 -4.59
CA GLY A 150 -14.23 -3.33 -3.88
C GLY A 150 -14.37 -3.97 -2.50
N GLN A 151 -13.32 -4.58 -1.96
CA GLN A 151 -13.33 -5.16 -0.61
C GLN A 151 -12.80 -4.14 0.41
N ASN A 152 -13.47 -4.01 1.54
CA ASN A 152 -13.01 -3.13 2.60
C ASN A 152 -11.76 -3.71 3.29
N LEU A 153 -10.81 -2.84 3.59
CA LEU A 153 -9.78 -3.12 4.59
C LEU A 153 -10.20 -2.41 5.88
N ASN A 154 -10.66 -3.19 6.86
CA ASN A 154 -11.10 -2.65 8.13
C ASN A 154 -9.94 -2.02 8.89
N GLY A 155 -10.23 -0.92 9.56
CA GLY A 155 -9.32 -0.34 10.54
C GLY A 155 -9.07 -1.30 11.70
N PHE A 156 -7.94 -1.15 12.36
CA PHE A 156 -7.56 -1.98 13.50
C PHE A 156 -6.78 -1.18 14.55
N ASN A 157 -6.81 -1.68 15.76
CA ASN A 157 -5.98 -1.15 16.86
C ASN A 157 -4.61 -1.83 16.80
N PRO A 158 -3.53 -1.10 16.52
CA PRO A 158 -2.20 -1.69 16.39
C PRO A 158 -1.53 -1.95 17.74
N PHE A 159 -0.80 -3.07 17.79
CA PHE A 159 -0.01 -3.50 18.95
C PHE A 159 1.41 -3.84 18.52
N MET A 160 2.41 -3.48 19.34
CA MET A 160 3.80 -3.84 19.10
C MET A 160 4.10 -5.24 19.62
N ALA A 161 4.69 -6.10 18.79
CA ALA A 161 5.21 -7.41 19.16
C ALA A 161 6.72 -7.50 18.89
N LEU A 162 7.42 -8.33 19.67
CA LEU A 162 8.85 -8.60 19.54
C LEU A 162 9.07 -10.05 19.11
N PHE A 163 10.05 -10.28 18.24
CA PHE A 163 10.32 -11.59 17.65
C PHE A 163 11.82 -11.93 17.73
N ASP A 164 12.12 -13.22 17.81
CA ASP A 164 13.50 -13.73 17.80
C ASP A 164 14.11 -13.88 16.39
N GLY A 165 13.29 -13.77 15.35
CA GLY A 165 13.63 -13.85 13.94
C GLY A 165 12.57 -13.19 13.08
N ASP A 166 12.67 -13.35 11.75
CA ASP A 166 11.69 -12.82 10.80
C ASP A 166 10.31 -13.45 11.02
N PRO A 167 9.29 -12.68 11.42
CA PRO A 167 7.94 -13.21 11.68
C PRO A 167 7.19 -13.66 10.41
N GLU A 168 7.63 -13.28 9.21
CA GLU A 168 7.10 -13.83 7.95
C GLU A 168 7.79 -15.15 7.56
N GLY A 169 8.87 -15.51 8.24
CA GLY A 169 9.59 -16.77 8.07
C GLY A 169 9.42 -17.71 9.27
N ALA A 170 10.54 -18.02 9.93
CA ALA A 170 10.59 -18.93 11.07
C ALA A 170 10.70 -18.23 12.43
N GLY A 171 10.60 -16.88 12.46
CA GLY A 171 10.69 -16.11 13.70
C GLY A 171 9.49 -16.34 14.61
N VAL A 172 9.77 -16.50 15.90
CA VAL A 172 8.76 -16.75 16.93
C VAL A 172 8.61 -15.50 17.79
N GLU A 173 7.36 -15.15 18.14
CA GLU A 173 7.11 -14.06 19.07
C GLU A 173 7.69 -14.37 20.43
N LEU A 174 8.37 -13.38 21.01
CA LEU A 174 8.93 -13.52 22.36
C LEU A 174 7.82 -13.77 23.38
N SER A 175 8.14 -14.55 24.36
CA SER A 175 7.21 -14.92 25.44
C SER A 175 7.94 -15.04 26.76
N GLY A 176 7.19 -14.97 27.86
CA GLY A 176 7.76 -15.12 29.20
C GLY A 176 6.92 -14.37 30.23
N GLY A 177 7.40 -14.35 31.47
CA GLY A 177 6.67 -13.74 32.55
C GLY A 177 6.39 -12.26 32.32
N ALA A 178 5.10 -11.89 32.38
CA ALA A 178 4.57 -10.57 32.16
C ALA A 178 4.63 -10.04 30.70
N TYR A 179 5.03 -10.84 29.70
CA TYR A 179 4.99 -10.39 28.31
C TYR A 179 3.56 -10.04 27.90
N ALA A 180 3.40 -8.85 27.36
CA ALA A 180 2.16 -8.40 26.73
C ALA A 180 2.50 -7.32 25.69
N ARG A 181 1.82 -7.32 24.57
CA ARG A 181 1.98 -6.33 23.51
C ARG A 181 1.42 -4.98 23.96
N PRO A 182 2.21 -3.90 23.99
CA PRO A 182 1.67 -2.55 24.21
C PRO A 182 0.90 -2.09 22.96
N ALA A 183 -0.19 -1.35 23.20
CA ALA A 183 -0.91 -0.67 22.15
C ALA A 183 -0.05 0.45 21.54
N LEU A 184 -0.20 0.67 20.23
CA LEU A 184 0.37 1.80 19.50
C LEU A 184 -0.75 2.79 19.16
N THR A 185 -0.42 4.08 19.18
CA THR A 185 -1.31 5.14 18.69
C THR A 185 -0.57 5.88 17.59
N PHE A 186 -1.10 5.86 16.37
CA PHE A 186 -0.51 6.55 15.22
C PHE A 186 -1.14 7.92 14.97
N GLY A 187 -0.31 8.85 14.53
CA GLY A 187 -0.74 10.16 14.05
C GLY A 187 -1.38 10.09 12.65
N THR A 188 -1.86 11.23 12.17
CA THR A 188 -2.36 11.35 10.78
C THR A 188 -1.24 11.09 9.79
N PRO A 189 -1.53 10.43 8.65
CA PRO A 189 -0.57 10.31 7.57
C PRO A 189 -0.05 11.67 7.12
N ALA A 190 1.24 11.77 6.87
CA ALA A 190 1.89 12.99 6.42
C ALA A 190 2.86 12.68 5.27
N ILE A 191 2.81 13.53 4.23
CA ILE A 191 3.72 13.42 3.09
C ILE A 191 5.11 13.87 3.53
N GLN A 192 6.11 13.08 3.24
CA GLN A 192 7.51 13.34 3.57
C GLN A 192 8.26 13.96 2.39
N VAL A 193 9.40 14.55 2.68
CA VAL A 193 10.35 14.94 1.63
C VAL A 193 10.78 13.68 0.88
N GLY A 194 10.56 13.67 -0.43
CA GLY A 194 10.76 12.47 -1.28
C GLY A 194 9.47 11.81 -1.75
N GLY A 195 8.29 12.34 -1.36
CA GLY A 195 7.00 12.01 -1.98
C GLY A 195 6.28 10.78 -1.41
N HIS A 196 6.80 10.11 -0.37
CA HIS A 196 6.09 9.01 0.28
C HIS A 196 5.27 9.46 1.48
N THR A 197 4.20 8.75 1.77
CA THR A 197 3.36 9.01 2.93
C THR A 197 3.79 8.15 4.11
N LEU A 198 3.85 8.77 5.29
CA LEU A 198 4.31 8.16 6.54
C LEU A 198 3.32 8.39 7.66
N ILE A 199 3.14 7.38 8.53
CA ILE A 199 2.59 7.52 9.87
C ILE A 199 3.64 7.13 10.91
N SER A 200 3.57 7.72 12.11
CA SER A 200 4.41 7.35 13.24
C SER A 200 3.60 7.34 14.54
N ASN A 201 4.08 6.58 15.53
CA ASN A 201 3.44 6.54 16.84
C ASN A 201 3.58 7.90 17.56
N THR A 202 2.48 8.34 18.16
CA THR A 202 2.38 9.64 18.88
C THR A 202 2.61 9.52 20.38
N ALA A 203 2.62 8.31 20.92
CA ALA A 203 2.86 8.02 22.32
C ALA A 203 3.97 6.99 22.46
N VAL A 204 4.64 7.00 23.61
CA VAL A 204 5.62 5.96 23.98
C VAL A 204 4.87 4.65 24.20
N ALA A 205 5.26 3.59 23.49
CA ALA A 205 4.78 2.24 23.76
C ALA A 205 5.79 1.52 24.69
N ARG A 206 5.33 1.12 25.86
CA ARG A 206 6.15 0.51 26.91
C ARG A 206 5.65 -0.91 27.15
N PHE A 207 6.55 -1.88 27.02
CA PHE A 207 6.26 -3.24 27.43
C PHE A 207 6.21 -3.37 28.95
N PRO A 208 5.49 -4.37 29.49
CA PRO A 208 5.56 -4.69 30.92
C PRO A 208 7.00 -5.05 31.32
N MET A 209 7.28 -4.95 32.63
CA MET A 209 8.59 -5.37 33.16
C MET A 209 8.71 -6.89 33.14
N PRO A 210 9.71 -7.46 32.46
CA PRO A 210 9.94 -8.90 32.42
C PRO A 210 10.18 -9.48 33.83
N THR A 211 9.39 -10.46 34.21
CA THR A 211 9.60 -11.23 35.47
C THR A 211 10.49 -12.46 35.23
N THR A 212 10.60 -12.90 33.99
CA THR A 212 11.56 -13.87 33.48
C THR A 212 12.17 -13.37 32.17
N PRO A 213 13.34 -13.85 31.71
CA PRO A 213 13.85 -13.51 30.37
C PRO A 213 12.83 -13.86 29.29
N TRP A 214 12.73 -13.00 28.23
CA TRP A 214 11.84 -13.24 27.09
C TRP A 214 12.56 -13.83 25.86
N GLY A 215 13.87 -13.69 25.77
CA GLY A 215 14.67 -14.15 24.65
C GLY A 215 15.35 -13.01 23.86
N ASN A 216 15.80 -13.31 22.67
CA ASN A 216 16.52 -12.37 21.81
C ASN A 216 15.52 -11.56 20.98
N TRP A 217 15.55 -10.24 21.10
CA TRP A 217 14.76 -9.33 20.28
C TRP A 217 15.51 -8.99 18.98
N ALA A 218 15.26 -9.76 17.93
CA ALA A 218 15.88 -9.56 16.61
C ALA A 218 14.97 -8.82 15.63
N PHE A 219 13.65 -8.99 15.73
CA PHE A 219 12.64 -8.33 14.88
C PHE A 219 11.52 -7.77 15.72
N GLN A 220 10.80 -6.82 15.14
CA GLN A 220 9.57 -6.26 15.70
C GLN A 220 8.46 -6.27 14.66
N GLY A 221 7.23 -6.35 15.13
CA GLY A 221 6.06 -6.37 14.26
C GLY A 221 4.90 -5.56 14.83
N ILE A 222 4.07 -5.05 13.93
CA ILE A 222 2.79 -4.45 14.27
C ILE A 222 1.72 -5.50 14.03
N MET A 223 0.97 -5.81 15.08
CA MET A 223 -0.13 -6.79 15.09
C MET A 223 -1.47 -6.06 15.16
N ASP A 224 -2.52 -6.67 14.64
CA ASP A 224 -3.90 -6.14 14.69
C ASP A 224 -4.65 -6.50 15.98
N ALA A 225 -4.03 -7.23 16.91
CA ALA A 225 -4.65 -7.66 18.16
C ALA A 225 -3.62 -7.74 19.32
N PRO A 226 -4.09 -7.58 20.58
CA PRO A 226 -3.21 -7.67 21.76
C PRO A 226 -2.69 -9.08 22.02
N THR A 227 -3.38 -10.10 21.51
CA THR A 227 -3.00 -11.52 21.58
C THR A 227 -3.48 -12.23 20.32
N GLY A 228 -2.72 -13.19 19.80
CA GLY A 228 -3.04 -13.80 18.49
C GLY A 228 -3.05 -12.75 17.39
N GLY A 229 -4.08 -12.76 16.53
CA GLY A 229 -4.23 -11.78 15.44
C GLY A 229 -3.25 -11.97 14.30
N ASN A 230 -3.18 -10.98 13.42
CA ASN A 230 -2.38 -11.00 12.21
C ASN A 230 -1.21 -10.03 12.30
N LEU A 231 -0.08 -10.42 11.74
CA LEU A 231 1.04 -9.52 11.47
C LEU A 231 0.66 -8.59 10.32
N MET A 232 0.84 -7.30 10.53
CA MET A 232 0.57 -6.27 9.52
C MET A 232 1.86 -5.76 8.89
N VAL A 233 2.85 -5.43 9.71
CA VAL A 233 4.16 -4.93 9.28
C VAL A 233 5.23 -5.54 10.16
N SER A 234 6.39 -5.86 9.58
CA SER A 234 7.58 -6.28 10.32
C SER A 234 8.79 -5.45 9.95
N SER A 235 9.74 -5.40 10.86
CA SER A 235 11.05 -4.81 10.61
C SER A 235 12.11 -5.45 11.49
N ILE A 236 13.34 -5.47 10.98
CA ILE A 236 14.49 -5.88 11.75
C ILE A 236 14.77 -4.90 12.88
N ASN A 237 15.13 -5.41 14.07
CA ASN A 237 15.71 -4.56 15.09
C ASN A 237 17.18 -4.27 14.71
N PRO A 238 17.57 -3.01 14.46
CA PRO A 238 18.93 -2.68 14.07
C PRO A 238 19.96 -2.93 15.16
N ARG A 239 19.51 -3.20 16.40
CA ARG A 239 20.35 -3.53 17.56
C ARG A 239 19.75 -4.71 18.32
N PRO A 240 19.88 -5.94 17.81
CA PRO A 240 19.36 -7.11 18.50
C PRO A 240 19.91 -7.20 19.91
N GLU A 241 19.02 -7.52 20.86
CA GLU A 241 19.38 -7.60 22.29
C GLU A 241 18.57 -8.68 22.99
N VAL A 242 19.14 -9.24 24.06
CA VAL A 242 18.45 -10.23 24.90
C VAL A 242 17.66 -9.53 25.99
N ILE A 243 16.34 -9.73 25.98
CA ILE A 243 15.46 -9.16 27.00
C ILE A 243 15.56 -9.97 28.28
N GLN A 244 16.27 -9.42 29.26
CA GLN A 244 16.48 -10.01 30.57
C GLN A 244 15.37 -9.60 31.57
N ARG A 245 15.25 -10.35 32.65
CA ARG A 245 14.42 -9.97 33.80
C ARG A 245 14.73 -8.54 34.24
N GLY A 246 13.69 -7.72 34.42
CA GLY A 246 13.80 -6.33 34.87
C GLY A 246 14.16 -5.31 33.78
N TYR A 247 14.53 -5.72 32.58
CA TYR A 247 14.76 -4.82 31.44
C TYR A 247 13.45 -4.53 30.73
N VAL A 248 13.00 -3.29 30.71
CA VAL A 248 11.73 -2.89 30.06
C VAL A 248 11.95 -2.38 28.65
N PRO A 249 11.57 -3.11 27.59
CA PRO A 249 11.61 -2.59 26.23
C PRO A 249 10.66 -1.40 26.07
N VAL A 250 11.12 -0.42 25.29
CA VAL A 250 10.36 0.81 25.04
C VAL A 250 10.49 1.21 23.58
N VAL A 251 9.37 1.54 22.96
CA VAL A 251 9.33 2.17 21.64
C VAL A 251 9.06 3.66 21.83
N PRO A 252 10.06 4.53 21.63
CA PRO A 252 9.88 5.98 21.78
C PRO A 252 8.88 6.54 20.76
N VAL A 253 8.40 7.76 21.01
CA VAL A 253 7.58 8.52 20.07
C VAL A 253 8.32 8.63 18.73
N ALA A 254 7.58 8.51 17.64
CA ALA A 254 8.04 8.56 16.25
C ALA A 254 9.05 7.46 15.84
N ASN A 255 9.22 6.38 16.62
CA ASN A 255 10.11 5.27 16.28
C ASN A 255 9.37 4.09 15.61
N ALA A 256 8.11 3.84 15.94
CA ALA A 256 7.28 2.95 15.15
C ALA A 256 6.75 3.74 13.94
N ARG A 257 7.23 3.38 12.74
CA ARG A 257 6.92 4.08 11.48
C ARG A 257 6.38 3.10 10.45
N VAL A 258 5.37 3.54 9.70
CA VAL A 258 4.82 2.82 8.56
C VAL A 258 4.72 3.80 7.40
N SER A 259 5.34 3.48 6.25
CA SER A 259 5.34 4.34 5.06
C SER A 259 4.91 3.56 3.82
N LEU A 260 4.16 4.21 2.95
CA LEU A 260 3.84 3.76 1.59
C LEU A 260 4.53 4.66 0.56
N HIS A 261 4.94 4.08 -0.57
CA HIS A 261 5.54 4.79 -1.72
C HIS A 261 5.54 3.93 -2.99
#